data_011419c9f038d98d2583e861dadc649c
#
_entry.id   011419c9f038d98d2583e861dadc649c
#
_cell.length_a   1.000
_cell.length_b   1.000
_cell.length_c   1.000
_cell.angle_alpha   90.00
_cell.angle_beta   90.00
_cell.angle_gamma   90.00
#
_symmetry.space_group_name_H-M   'P 1'
#
loop_
_entity.id
_entity.type
_entity.pdbx_description
1 polymer ?
#
loop_
_entity_poly.entity_id
_entity_poly.type
_entity_poly.pdbx_seq_one_letter_code
_entity_poly.pdbx_strand_id
1 'polypeptide(L)'
;PDARVTVTGGGTGVGISALMDNTTDIAMASRPIKFSEKMKIKEAGQDVDEIIVAYDALAVVVHPSNPVKQLTRQQLEDIFRGKITNWKQVGGDDRKIVVYSRETSSGTYEFFKESVLKNKNYMSSSLSMPATGAIIQSVSQTKGAIGYVGLAYVSPRIKTLSVSYDGSHYAT
;
A
#
# COMPACT_ATOMS: atom_id res chain seq x y z
N PRO A 1 37.13 8.59 0.88
CA PRO A 1 36.28 8.89 -0.26
C PRO A 1 35.04 9.58 0.23
N ASP A 2 34.91 10.86 -0.10
CA ASP A 2 33.85 11.72 0.42
C ASP A 2 32.67 11.68 -0.57
N ALA A 3 31.92 10.57 -0.58
CA ALA A 3 30.67 10.49 -1.34
C ALA A 3 29.61 11.34 -0.64
N ARG A 4 29.05 12.30 -1.35
CA ARG A 4 27.85 13.04 -0.89
C ARG A 4 26.63 12.32 -1.40
N VAL A 5 25.77 11.88 -0.47
CA VAL A 5 24.50 11.24 -0.80
C VAL A 5 23.36 12.23 -0.52
N THR A 6 22.57 12.51 -1.55
CA THR A 6 21.34 13.31 -1.42
C THR A 6 20.14 12.37 -1.57
N VAL A 7 19.20 12.41 -0.62
CA VAL A 7 18.00 11.59 -0.66
C VAL A 7 16.79 12.48 -0.87
N THR A 8 16.02 12.20 -1.93
CA THR A 8 14.76 12.89 -2.22
C THR A 8 13.61 11.94 -1.94
N GLY A 9 12.62 12.40 -1.18
CA GLY A 9 11.42 11.63 -0.87
C GLY A 9 10.47 11.55 -2.06
N GLY A 10 9.69 10.46 -2.11
CA GLY A 10 8.68 10.20 -3.15
C GLY A 10 8.21 8.75 -3.07
N GLY A 11 7.27 8.38 -3.92
CA GLY A 11 6.88 6.97 -4.07
C GLY A 11 7.78 6.24 -5.06
N THR A 12 7.65 4.91 -5.14
CA THR A 12 8.40 4.05 -6.07
C THR A 12 8.36 4.57 -7.51
N GLY A 13 7.19 5.02 -7.98
CA GLY A 13 7.05 5.56 -9.34
C GLY A 13 7.90 6.80 -9.57
N VAL A 14 8.03 7.67 -8.57
CA VAL A 14 8.86 8.88 -8.65
C VAL A 14 10.34 8.49 -8.75
N GLY A 15 10.81 7.55 -7.92
CA GLY A 15 12.18 7.07 -7.96
C GLY A 15 12.53 6.40 -9.29
N ILE A 16 11.66 5.55 -9.81
CA ILE A 16 11.88 4.88 -11.11
C ILE A 16 11.84 5.89 -12.26
N SER A 17 10.96 6.90 -12.22
CA SER A 17 10.97 7.97 -13.23
C SER A 17 12.27 8.76 -13.20
N ALA A 18 12.76 9.13 -12.01
CA ALA A 18 14.05 9.82 -11.87
C ALA A 18 15.22 8.99 -12.40
N LEU A 19 15.17 7.65 -12.25
CA LEU A 19 16.15 6.74 -12.82
C LEU A 19 16.07 6.72 -14.35
N MET A 20 14.86 6.65 -14.92
CA MET A 20 14.64 6.73 -16.39
C MET A 20 15.12 8.06 -16.98
N ASP A 21 14.96 9.16 -16.25
CA ASP A 21 15.36 10.51 -16.66
C ASP A 21 16.85 10.81 -16.36
N ASN A 22 17.60 9.81 -15.85
CA ASN A 22 19.02 9.94 -15.47
C ASN A 22 19.28 11.08 -14.45
N THR A 23 18.35 11.32 -13.54
CA THR A 23 18.45 12.36 -12.50
C THR A 23 18.78 11.79 -11.12
N THR A 24 18.87 10.44 -11.00
CA THR A 24 19.33 9.73 -9.81
C THR A 24 20.12 8.49 -10.18
N ASP A 25 21.08 8.12 -9.34
CA ASP A 25 21.89 6.91 -9.50
C ASP A 25 21.23 5.68 -8.88
N ILE A 26 20.40 5.87 -7.84
CA ILE A 26 19.76 4.79 -7.08
C ILE A 26 18.30 5.15 -6.82
N ALA A 27 17.39 4.24 -7.18
CA ALA A 27 15.98 4.34 -6.83
C ALA A 27 15.59 3.28 -5.79
N MET A 28 14.96 3.71 -4.70
CA MET A 28 14.36 2.79 -3.73
C MET A 28 12.94 2.45 -4.17
N ALA A 29 12.64 1.16 -4.26
CA ALA A 29 11.35 0.66 -4.73
C ALA A 29 10.79 -0.38 -3.77
N SER A 30 9.47 -0.35 -3.54
CA SER A 30 8.72 -1.35 -2.77
C SER A 30 7.94 -2.32 -3.68
N ARG A 31 8.31 -2.39 -4.93
CA ARG A 31 7.87 -3.39 -5.92
C ARG A 31 8.97 -3.63 -6.96
N PRO A 32 8.93 -4.75 -7.68
CA PRO A 32 9.80 -4.95 -8.84
C PRO A 32 9.63 -3.85 -9.90
N ILE A 33 10.70 -3.61 -10.66
CA ILE A 33 10.63 -2.74 -11.84
C ILE A 33 9.77 -3.41 -12.92
N LYS A 34 8.88 -2.65 -13.55
CA LYS A 34 8.03 -3.19 -14.64
C LYS A 34 8.85 -3.38 -15.90
N PHE A 35 8.46 -4.37 -16.72
CA PHE A 35 9.13 -4.61 -18.00
C PHE A 35 9.17 -3.36 -18.88
N SER A 36 8.08 -2.61 -18.96
CA SER A 36 8.01 -1.35 -19.73
C SER A 36 8.94 -0.25 -19.20
N GLU A 37 9.17 -0.20 -17.88
CA GLU A 37 10.11 0.75 -17.26
C GLU A 37 11.55 0.34 -17.58
N LYS A 38 11.86 -0.95 -17.47
CA LYS A 38 13.17 -1.50 -17.81
C LYS A 38 13.52 -1.27 -19.28
N MET A 39 12.54 -1.45 -20.18
CA MET A 39 12.74 -1.18 -21.62
C MET A 39 13.06 0.28 -21.89
N LYS A 40 12.37 1.23 -21.26
CA LYS A 40 12.61 2.67 -21.42
C LYS A 40 14.02 3.07 -20.95
N ILE A 41 14.49 2.52 -19.82
CA ILE A 41 15.87 2.74 -19.33
C ILE A 41 16.87 2.24 -20.38
N LYS A 42 16.63 1.07 -20.95
CA LYS A 42 17.51 0.50 -22.00
C LYS A 42 17.47 1.29 -23.30
N GLU A 43 16.30 1.80 -23.72
CA GLU A 43 16.16 2.68 -24.88
C GLU A 43 16.90 4.00 -24.69
N ALA A 44 17.03 4.49 -23.46
CA ALA A 44 17.86 5.65 -23.10
C ALA A 44 19.38 5.35 -23.05
N GLY A 45 19.80 4.14 -23.45
CA GLY A 45 21.20 3.72 -23.46
C GLY A 45 21.78 3.39 -22.07
N GLN A 46 20.91 3.17 -21.09
CA GLN A 46 21.29 2.83 -19.72
C GLN A 46 20.93 1.37 -19.40
N ASP A 47 21.55 0.84 -18.36
CA ASP A 47 21.19 -0.45 -17.79
C ASP A 47 20.81 -0.27 -16.31
N VAL A 48 20.02 -1.20 -15.77
CA VAL A 48 19.56 -1.15 -14.39
C VAL A 48 19.67 -2.53 -13.73
N ASP A 49 20.34 -2.55 -12.58
CA ASP A 49 20.40 -3.72 -11.71
C ASP A 49 19.33 -3.62 -10.63
N GLU A 50 18.59 -4.69 -10.44
CA GLU A 50 17.58 -4.80 -9.40
C GLU A 50 18.13 -5.63 -8.24
N ILE A 51 18.35 -4.97 -7.10
CA ILE A 51 18.93 -5.59 -5.91
C ILE A 51 17.87 -5.66 -4.82
N ILE A 52 17.49 -6.86 -4.41
CA ILE A 52 16.55 -7.07 -3.28
C ILE A 52 17.35 -6.91 -1.98
N VAL A 53 17.08 -5.83 -1.25
CA VAL A 53 17.77 -5.52 0.01
C VAL A 53 16.99 -6.02 1.24
N ALA A 54 15.67 -6.20 1.13
CA ALA A 54 14.80 -6.68 2.20
C ALA A 54 13.46 -7.18 1.65
N TYR A 55 12.77 -8.01 2.41
CA TYR A 55 11.37 -8.35 2.21
C TYR A 55 10.52 -7.57 3.19
N ASP A 56 9.44 -6.96 2.72
CA ASP A 56 8.45 -6.26 3.53
C ASP A 56 7.08 -6.91 3.34
N ALA A 57 6.19 -6.69 4.30
CA ALA A 57 4.81 -7.15 4.25
C ALA A 57 3.87 -5.95 4.43
N LEU A 58 2.68 -6.02 3.83
CA LEU A 58 1.62 -5.06 4.08
C LEU A 58 0.68 -5.55 5.17
N ALA A 59 0.40 -4.68 6.12
CA ALA A 59 -0.62 -4.86 7.12
C ALA A 59 -1.88 -4.06 6.74
N VAL A 60 -3.04 -4.71 6.78
CA VAL A 60 -4.34 -4.04 6.75
C VAL A 60 -4.63 -3.49 8.13
N VAL A 61 -4.96 -2.21 8.20
CA VAL A 61 -5.11 -1.50 9.47
C VAL A 61 -6.46 -0.80 9.60
N VAL A 62 -6.97 -0.81 10.83
CA VAL A 62 -8.24 -0.18 11.21
C VAL A 62 -8.07 0.61 12.51
N HIS A 63 -9.08 1.41 12.85
CA HIS A 63 -9.14 2.10 14.15
C HIS A 63 -9.10 1.07 15.30
N PRO A 64 -8.40 1.32 16.42
CA PRO A 64 -8.25 0.37 17.53
C PRO A 64 -9.57 -0.13 18.10
N SER A 65 -10.63 0.71 18.11
CA SER A 65 -11.95 0.32 18.61
C SER A 65 -12.79 -0.54 17.65
N ASN A 66 -12.29 -0.83 16.45
CA ASN A 66 -13.04 -1.67 15.51
C ASN A 66 -13.08 -3.13 16.04
N PRO A 67 -14.27 -3.76 16.21
CA PRO A 67 -14.36 -5.12 16.74
C PRO A 67 -13.91 -6.21 15.76
N VAL A 68 -13.89 -5.93 14.46
CA VAL A 68 -13.45 -6.89 13.44
C VAL A 68 -11.99 -7.27 13.67
N LYS A 69 -11.68 -8.56 13.59
CA LYS A 69 -10.33 -9.08 13.81
C LYS A 69 -9.69 -9.63 12.54
N GLN A 70 -10.53 -10.06 11.60
CA GLN A 70 -10.06 -10.75 10.40
C GLN A 70 -10.98 -10.50 9.22
N LEU A 71 -10.43 -10.56 8.02
CA LEU A 71 -11.16 -10.46 6.75
C LEU A 71 -10.58 -11.45 5.74
N THR A 72 -11.41 -11.94 4.83
CA THR A 72 -10.88 -12.63 3.65
C THR A 72 -10.36 -11.61 2.63
N ARG A 73 -9.46 -12.06 1.75
CA ARG A 73 -9.01 -11.24 0.62
C ARG A 73 -10.20 -10.72 -0.21
N GLN A 74 -11.23 -11.55 -0.41
CA GLN A 74 -12.42 -11.15 -1.16
C GLN A 74 -13.19 -10.04 -0.45
N GLN A 75 -13.36 -10.12 0.87
CA GLN A 75 -14.00 -9.03 1.64
C GLN A 75 -13.18 -7.74 1.56
N LEU A 76 -11.85 -7.82 1.62
CA LEU A 76 -10.98 -6.65 1.40
C LEU A 76 -11.18 -6.06 -0.01
N GLU A 77 -11.16 -6.89 -1.05
CA GLU A 77 -11.44 -6.42 -2.41
C GLU A 77 -12.79 -5.69 -2.48
N ASP A 78 -13.84 -6.28 -1.90
CA ASP A 78 -15.18 -5.71 -1.96
C ASP A 78 -15.31 -4.42 -1.13
N ILE A 79 -14.59 -4.28 -0.01
CA ILE A 79 -14.49 -3.03 0.76
C ILE A 79 -13.80 -1.95 -0.07
N PHE A 80 -12.59 -2.22 -0.55
CA PHE A 80 -11.79 -1.22 -1.28
C PHE A 80 -12.38 -0.85 -2.64
N ARG A 81 -13.29 -1.66 -3.18
CA ARG A 81 -14.06 -1.38 -4.39
C ARG A 81 -15.43 -0.76 -4.13
N GLY A 82 -15.82 -0.61 -2.86
CA GLY A 82 -17.09 0.03 -2.46
C GLY A 82 -18.32 -0.86 -2.59
N LYS A 83 -18.18 -2.18 -2.67
CA LYS A 83 -19.31 -3.12 -2.62
C LYS A 83 -19.75 -3.37 -1.18
N ILE A 84 -18.80 -3.44 -0.25
CA ILE A 84 -19.04 -3.48 1.19
C ILE A 84 -18.73 -2.08 1.72
N THR A 85 -19.75 -1.41 2.26
CA THR A 85 -19.64 0.00 2.68
C THR A 85 -19.92 0.23 4.17
N ASN A 86 -20.30 -0.83 4.86
CA ASN A 86 -20.62 -0.80 6.28
C ASN A 86 -19.98 -1.99 6.99
N TRP A 87 -19.34 -1.73 8.14
CA TRP A 87 -18.68 -2.76 8.94
C TRP A 87 -19.60 -3.89 9.39
N LYS A 88 -20.91 -3.62 9.58
CA LYS A 88 -21.91 -4.62 9.90
C LYS A 88 -21.98 -5.77 8.88
N GLN A 89 -21.65 -5.50 7.62
CA GLN A 89 -21.65 -6.52 6.56
C GLN A 89 -20.54 -7.56 6.71
N VAL A 90 -19.55 -7.28 7.57
CA VAL A 90 -18.42 -8.17 7.87
C VAL A 90 -18.27 -8.45 9.38
N GLY A 91 -19.38 -8.36 10.13
CA GLY A 91 -19.43 -8.72 11.55
C GLY A 91 -18.95 -7.63 12.51
N GLY A 92 -18.82 -6.40 12.04
CA GLY A 92 -18.52 -5.24 12.88
C GLY A 92 -19.75 -4.44 13.29
N ASP A 93 -19.50 -3.26 13.84
CA ASP A 93 -20.55 -2.30 14.25
C ASP A 93 -21.31 -1.75 13.02
N ASP A 94 -22.53 -1.25 13.25
CA ASP A 94 -23.27 -0.50 12.24
C ASP A 94 -22.61 0.87 12.03
N ARG A 95 -21.59 0.88 11.18
CA ARG A 95 -20.75 2.03 10.90
C ARG A 95 -20.26 2.02 9.45
N LYS A 96 -20.37 3.17 8.79
CA LYS A 96 -19.84 3.37 7.43
C LYS A 96 -18.33 3.14 7.41
N ILE A 97 -17.87 2.42 6.39
CA ILE A 97 -16.44 2.22 6.13
C ILE A 97 -15.88 3.46 5.42
N VAL A 98 -14.75 3.95 5.91
CA VAL A 98 -13.96 5.02 5.29
C VAL A 98 -12.66 4.44 4.79
N VAL A 99 -12.49 4.39 3.47
CA VAL A 99 -11.34 3.76 2.82
C VAL A 99 -10.25 4.77 2.58
N TYR A 100 -9.07 4.52 3.15
CA TYR A 100 -7.84 5.27 2.90
C TYR A 100 -6.90 4.45 2.03
N SER A 101 -6.44 5.03 0.93
CA SER A 101 -5.43 4.45 0.04
C SER A 101 -4.19 5.34 -0.02
N ARG A 102 -3.10 4.82 -0.56
CA ARG A 102 -1.95 5.64 -0.96
C ARG A 102 -2.21 6.26 -2.33
N GLU A 103 -1.47 7.29 -2.66
CA GLU A 103 -1.46 7.85 -4.01
C GLU A 103 -0.90 6.87 -5.05
N THR A 104 -1.23 7.08 -6.33
CA THR A 104 -0.91 6.15 -7.42
C THR A 104 0.59 5.98 -7.70
N SER A 105 1.42 6.94 -7.30
CA SER A 105 2.88 6.84 -7.38
C SER A 105 3.50 5.93 -6.32
N SER A 106 2.72 5.52 -5.31
CA SER A 106 3.18 4.64 -4.23
C SER A 106 3.32 3.20 -4.69
N GLY A 107 4.50 2.59 -4.49
CA GLY A 107 4.67 1.14 -4.69
C GLY A 107 3.75 0.29 -3.83
N THR A 108 3.43 0.77 -2.62
CA THR A 108 2.46 0.11 -1.72
C THR A 108 1.04 0.12 -2.30
N TYR A 109 0.64 1.20 -2.97
CA TYR A 109 -0.62 1.28 -3.70
C TYR A 109 -0.69 0.24 -4.83
N GLU A 110 0.36 0.15 -5.64
CA GLU A 110 0.40 -0.80 -6.76
C GLU A 110 0.42 -2.24 -6.25
N PHE A 111 1.25 -2.55 -5.25
CA PHE A 111 1.30 -3.89 -4.66
C PHE A 111 -0.06 -4.33 -4.09
N PHE A 112 -0.75 -3.46 -3.34
CA PHE A 112 -2.09 -3.75 -2.82
C PHE A 112 -3.10 -3.95 -3.95
N LYS A 113 -3.04 -3.13 -4.99
CA LYS A 113 -3.89 -3.25 -6.18
C LYS A 113 -3.71 -4.60 -6.88
N GLU A 114 -2.48 -5.03 -7.07
CA GLU A 114 -2.16 -6.31 -7.71
C GLU A 114 -2.54 -7.51 -6.83
N SER A 115 -2.10 -7.50 -5.58
CA SER A 115 -2.22 -8.64 -4.68
C SER A 115 -3.65 -8.83 -4.15
N VAL A 116 -4.30 -7.76 -3.72
CA VAL A 116 -5.62 -7.79 -3.08
C VAL A 116 -6.74 -7.54 -4.07
N LEU A 117 -6.66 -6.49 -4.89
CA LEU A 117 -7.72 -6.08 -5.81
C LEU A 117 -7.65 -6.81 -7.16
N LYS A 118 -6.63 -7.62 -7.41
CA LYS A 118 -6.44 -8.33 -8.69
C LYS A 118 -6.51 -7.38 -9.88
N ASN A 119 -5.77 -6.28 -9.78
CA ASN A 119 -5.68 -5.19 -10.76
C ASN A 119 -6.98 -4.40 -11.02
N LYS A 120 -8.03 -4.64 -10.24
CA LYS A 120 -9.26 -3.85 -10.32
C LYS A 120 -9.08 -2.47 -9.65
N ASN A 121 -9.91 -1.51 -10.04
CA ASN A 121 -9.78 -0.15 -9.50
C ASN A 121 -10.37 -0.03 -8.09
N TYR A 122 -9.76 0.84 -7.30
CA TYR A 122 -10.32 1.32 -6.04
C TYR A 122 -11.63 2.05 -6.29
N MET A 123 -12.48 2.13 -5.26
CA MET A 123 -13.67 2.97 -5.30
C MET A 123 -13.26 4.44 -5.47
N SER A 124 -14.05 5.21 -6.23
CA SER A 124 -13.77 6.63 -6.53
C SER A 124 -13.78 7.54 -5.28
N SER A 125 -14.49 7.12 -4.23
CA SER A 125 -14.56 7.84 -2.96
C SER A 125 -13.48 7.42 -1.94
N SER A 126 -12.47 6.63 -2.34
CA SER A 126 -11.31 6.36 -1.48
C SER A 126 -10.49 7.64 -1.28
N LEU A 127 -10.05 7.84 -0.03
CA LEU A 127 -9.25 9.01 0.34
C LEU A 127 -7.77 8.69 0.12
N SER A 128 -7.17 9.39 -0.84
CA SER A 128 -5.77 9.20 -1.21
C SER A 128 -4.85 9.96 -0.24
N MET A 129 -3.86 9.25 0.32
CA MET A 129 -2.91 9.80 1.30
C MET A 129 -1.48 9.82 0.73
N PRO A 130 -0.75 10.93 0.91
CA PRO A 130 0.58 11.10 0.30
C PRO A 130 1.66 10.26 0.97
N ALA A 131 1.46 9.85 2.23
CA ALA A 131 2.48 9.16 3.01
C ALA A 131 1.88 8.14 3.98
N THR A 132 2.69 7.15 4.40
CA THR A 132 2.33 6.14 5.39
C THR A 132 1.89 6.77 6.73
N GLY A 133 2.59 7.81 7.20
CA GLY A 133 2.21 8.53 8.42
C GLY A 133 0.82 9.15 8.35
N ALA A 134 0.40 9.65 7.18
CA ALA A 134 -0.94 10.19 6.98
C ALA A 134 -2.02 9.10 7.04
N ILE A 135 -1.76 7.88 6.54
CA ILE A 135 -2.64 6.72 6.73
C ILE A 135 -2.81 6.43 8.22
N ILE A 136 -1.71 6.30 8.96
CA ILE A 136 -1.73 5.98 10.40
C ILE A 136 -2.53 7.03 11.18
N GLN A 137 -2.27 8.30 10.92
CA GLN A 137 -2.98 9.40 11.58
C GLN A 137 -4.48 9.35 11.28
N SER A 138 -4.87 9.24 10.01
CA SER A 138 -6.27 9.20 9.59
C SER A 138 -7.01 7.99 10.17
N VAL A 139 -6.40 6.80 10.11
CA VAL A 139 -6.98 5.56 10.66
C VAL A 139 -7.13 5.65 12.17
N SER A 140 -6.15 6.20 12.88
CA SER A 140 -6.20 6.34 14.35
C SER A 140 -7.27 7.34 14.85
N GLN A 141 -7.72 8.25 13.99
CA GLN A 141 -8.70 9.29 14.34
C GLN A 141 -10.11 9.00 13.84
N THR A 142 -10.28 8.03 12.92
CA THR A 142 -11.55 7.76 12.26
C THR A 142 -12.05 6.34 12.58
N LYS A 143 -13.06 6.21 13.45
CA LYS A 143 -13.57 4.91 13.94
C LYS A 143 -14.02 3.93 12.85
N GLY A 144 -14.46 4.44 11.69
CA GLY A 144 -14.86 3.60 10.54
C GLY A 144 -13.75 3.33 9.53
N ALA A 145 -12.53 3.79 9.80
CA ALA A 145 -11.42 3.74 8.84
C ALA A 145 -10.90 2.33 8.58
N ILE A 146 -10.47 2.13 7.34
CA ILE A 146 -9.61 1.03 6.90
C ILE A 146 -8.52 1.58 5.98
N GLY A 147 -7.31 1.06 6.09
CA GLY A 147 -6.18 1.39 5.25
C GLY A 147 -5.16 0.26 5.22
N TYR A 148 -4.01 0.51 4.65
CA TYR A 148 -2.88 -0.43 4.64
C TYR A 148 -1.56 0.32 4.78
N VAL A 149 -0.61 -0.31 5.45
CA VAL A 149 0.75 0.23 5.70
C VAL A 149 1.77 -0.89 5.61
N GLY A 150 3.05 -0.55 5.38
CA GLY A 150 4.12 -1.52 5.58
C GLY A 150 4.14 -2.02 7.03
N LEU A 151 4.43 -3.30 7.23
CA LEU A 151 4.37 -3.95 8.55
C LEU A 151 5.27 -3.26 9.58
N ALA A 152 6.42 -2.75 9.14
CA ALA A 152 7.37 -2.02 10.00
C ALA A 152 6.79 -0.72 10.60
N TYR A 153 5.70 -0.19 10.04
CA TYR A 153 5.04 1.04 10.51
C TYR A 153 3.85 0.79 11.44
N VAL A 154 3.54 -0.46 11.73
CA VAL A 154 2.47 -0.81 12.68
C VAL A 154 2.85 -0.31 14.08
N SER A 155 1.90 0.33 14.75
CA SER A 155 2.08 0.91 16.07
C SER A 155 0.81 0.74 16.93
N PRO A 156 0.86 0.93 18.25
CA PRO A 156 -0.31 0.84 19.11
C PRO A 156 -1.45 1.82 18.77
N ARG A 157 -1.21 2.80 17.89
CA ARG A 157 -2.21 3.78 17.44
C ARG A 157 -3.23 3.20 16.47
N ILE A 158 -2.95 2.05 15.88
CA ILE A 158 -3.77 1.38 14.88
C ILE A 158 -3.86 -0.11 15.20
N LYS A 159 -4.92 -0.76 14.75
CA LYS A 159 -5.12 -2.20 14.90
C LYS A 159 -4.95 -2.88 13.55
N THR A 160 -4.20 -3.98 13.51
CA THR A 160 -4.07 -4.83 12.34
C THR A 160 -5.22 -5.83 12.23
N LEU A 161 -5.56 -6.21 11.01
CA LEU A 161 -6.48 -7.31 10.70
C LEU A 161 -5.71 -8.49 10.12
N SER A 162 -6.05 -9.69 10.56
CA SER A 162 -5.59 -10.91 9.92
C SER A 162 -6.29 -11.10 8.58
N VAL A 163 -5.55 -11.51 7.55
CA VAL A 163 -6.09 -11.68 6.20
C VAL A 163 -5.96 -13.12 5.74
N SER A 164 -7.08 -13.69 5.27
CA SER A 164 -7.08 -15.01 4.66
C SER A 164 -7.24 -14.93 3.15
N TYR A 165 -6.39 -15.64 2.43
CA TYR A 165 -6.45 -15.76 0.97
C TYR A 165 -7.24 -16.99 0.50
N ASP A 166 -7.35 -18.01 1.35
CA ASP A 166 -8.05 -19.28 1.09
C ASP A 166 -9.38 -19.40 1.86
N GLY A 167 -9.70 -18.45 2.74
CA GLY A 167 -10.89 -18.43 3.58
C GLY A 167 -10.80 -19.27 4.86
N SER A 168 -9.68 -19.95 5.09
CA SER A 168 -9.48 -20.84 6.25
C SER A 168 -8.26 -20.48 7.09
N HIS A 169 -7.16 -20.09 6.48
CA HIS A 169 -5.93 -19.70 7.16
C HIS A 169 -5.81 -18.16 7.19
N TYR A 170 -5.66 -17.61 8.39
CA TYR A 170 -5.53 -16.17 8.62
C TYR A 170 -4.10 -15.85 9.08
N ALA A 171 -3.35 -15.14 8.25
CA ALA A 171 -2.04 -14.61 8.63
C ALA A 171 -2.21 -13.46 9.64
N THR A 172 -1.42 -13.51 10.70
CA THR A 172 -1.35 -12.48 11.75
C THR A 172 -0.10 -11.62 11.55
#